data_5882e2eeb33004f7bd8d7bcfa4d1bf30
#
_entry.id   5882e2eeb33004f7bd8d7bcfa4d1bf30
#
_cell.length_a   1.000
_cell.length_b   1.000
_cell.length_c   1.000
_cell.angle_alpha   90.00
_cell.angle_beta   90.00
_cell.angle_gamma   90.00
#
_symmetry.space_group_name_H-M   'P 1'
#
loop_
_entity.id
_entity.type
_entity.pdbx_description
1 polymer ?
#
loop_
_entity_poly.entity_id
_entity_poly.type
_entity_poly.pdbx_seq_one_letter_code
_entity_poly.pdbx_strand_id
1 'polypeptide(L)'
;WIGLVGSEMCIRDRHKLDDLSENDDAFVSAEKEAFDKLEKLLSINGTKTVDDFHRELGKLMWEQCGMARSEEGLKKALKILPKIREEFWNNVNVPGTSGDLNQALEKANRVADFLEFAEFMLIGALDREESCGGHFRVESQTEEGEALRNDNEFAYVAAWEYNGKGQDPTLHKEPLVFEEVKLSQRSYK
;
A
#
# COMPACT_ATOMS: atom_id res chain seq x y z
N TRP A 1 -0.39 -34.91 15.53
CA TRP A 1 0.82 -34.97 14.69
C TRP A 1 1.09 -33.66 13.94
N ILE A 2 0.08 -32.97 13.43
CA ILE A 2 0.25 -31.72 12.71
C ILE A 2 0.75 -30.57 13.62
N GLY A 3 0.34 -30.55 14.89
CA GLY A 3 0.82 -29.59 15.89
C GLY A 3 2.30 -29.74 16.26
N LEU A 4 2.81 -30.97 16.18
CA LEU A 4 4.23 -31.24 16.44
C LEU A 4 5.16 -30.73 15.34
N VAL A 5 4.74 -30.77 14.08
CA VAL A 5 5.54 -30.28 12.95
C VAL A 5 5.76 -28.77 13.05
N GLY A 6 4.72 -28.00 13.37
CA GLY A 6 4.85 -26.55 13.60
C GLY A 6 5.76 -26.23 14.79
N SER A 7 5.69 -27.03 15.87
CA SER A 7 6.55 -26.87 17.04
C SER A 7 8.01 -27.20 16.73
N GLU A 8 8.26 -28.24 15.95
CA GLU A 8 9.64 -28.59 15.52
C GLU A 8 10.27 -27.49 14.66
N MET A 9 9.54 -26.89 13.75
CA MET A 9 10.04 -25.77 12.94
C MET A 9 10.42 -24.59 13.84
N CYS A 10 9.54 -24.19 14.76
CA CYS A 10 9.81 -23.09 15.71
C CYS A 10 11.01 -23.40 16.61
N ILE A 11 11.15 -24.64 17.10
CA ILE A 11 12.28 -25.05 17.96
C ILE A 11 13.58 -25.03 17.15
N ARG A 12 13.57 -25.56 15.93
CA ARG A 12 14.75 -25.61 15.07
C ARG A 12 15.24 -24.22 14.69
N ASP A 13 14.32 -23.32 14.35
CA ASP A 13 14.68 -21.97 13.94
C ASP A 13 15.16 -21.13 15.14
N ARG A 14 14.56 -21.31 16.32
CA ARG A 14 15.00 -20.65 17.56
C ARG A 14 16.46 -20.97 17.93
N HIS A 15 16.93 -22.18 17.67
CA HIS A 15 18.33 -22.57 17.96
C HIS A 15 19.36 -22.00 16.97
N LYS A 16 18.90 -21.35 15.90
CA LYS A 16 19.77 -20.75 14.87
C LYS A 16 19.84 -19.22 14.96
N LEU A 17 18.99 -18.63 15.79
CA LEU A 17 18.98 -17.18 15.97
C LEU A 17 19.89 -16.83 17.14
N ASP A 18 20.72 -15.81 16.95
CA ASP A 18 21.45 -15.16 18.03
C ASP A 18 20.45 -14.52 19.00
N ASP A 19 20.82 -14.39 20.26
CA ASP A 19 20.01 -13.68 21.26
C ASP A 19 19.90 -12.21 20.81
N LEU A 20 18.65 -11.77 20.53
CA LEU A 20 18.36 -10.40 20.17
C LEU A 20 18.24 -9.54 21.45
N SER A 21 18.84 -8.39 21.43
CA SER A 21 18.73 -7.38 22.49
C SER A 21 17.89 -6.20 22.00
N GLU A 22 17.03 -5.65 22.86
CA GLU A 22 16.31 -4.40 22.59
C GLU A 22 17.25 -3.20 22.38
N ASN A 23 18.50 -3.33 22.83
CA ASN A 23 19.55 -2.33 22.68
C ASN A 23 20.37 -2.50 21.38
N ASP A 24 20.04 -3.47 20.54
CA ASP A 24 20.72 -3.62 19.25
C ASP A 24 20.44 -2.39 18.37
N ASP A 25 21.44 -1.94 17.64
CA ASP A 25 21.39 -0.72 16.83
C ASP A 25 20.19 -0.65 15.89
N ALA A 26 19.73 -1.80 15.39
CA ALA A 26 18.55 -1.89 14.51
C ALA A 26 17.27 -1.46 15.24
N PHE A 27 17.06 -1.90 16.50
CA PHE A 27 15.88 -1.53 17.28
C PHE A 27 15.95 -0.08 17.73
N VAL A 28 17.11 0.36 18.23
CA VAL A 28 17.33 1.76 18.64
C VAL A 28 17.11 2.73 17.48
N SER A 29 17.58 2.37 16.29
CA SER A 29 17.38 3.17 15.08
C SER A 29 15.91 3.25 14.68
N ALA A 30 15.21 2.10 14.67
CA ALA A 30 13.79 2.04 14.32
C ALA A 30 12.91 2.82 15.31
N GLU A 31 13.19 2.71 16.61
CA GLU A 31 12.51 3.49 17.63
C GLU A 31 12.71 4.99 17.44
N LYS A 32 13.95 5.41 17.20
CA LYS A 32 14.28 6.81 16.94
C LYS A 32 13.54 7.33 15.69
N GLU A 33 13.55 6.59 14.59
CA GLU A 33 12.84 6.98 13.37
C GLU A 33 11.32 7.15 13.62
N ALA A 34 10.72 6.26 14.40
CA ALA A 34 9.30 6.35 14.77
C ALA A 34 9.04 7.62 15.61
N PHE A 35 9.85 7.90 16.60
CA PHE A 35 9.72 9.12 17.41
C PHE A 35 9.94 10.38 16.59
N ASP A 36 10.99 10.44 15.78
CA ASP A 36 11.30 11.60 14.93
C ASP A 36 10.11 11.91 13.98
N LYS A 37 9.44 10.88 13.46
CA LYS A 37 8.24 11.02 12.62
C LYS A 37 7.07 11.64 13.39
N LEU A 38 6.81 11.17 14.63
CA LEU A 38 5.72 11.69 15.47
C LEU A 38 5.98 13.16 15.89
N GLU A 39 7.19 13.46 16.33
CA GLU A 39 7.59 14.84 16.68
C GLU A 39 7.49 15.78 15.48
N LYS A 40 7.89 15.31 14.30
CA LYS A 40 7.72 16.07 13.06
C LYS A 40 6.25 16.41 12.80
N LEU A 41 5.33 15.43 12.91
CA LEU A 41 3.90 15.66 12.72
C LEU A 41 3.34 16.70 13.70
N LEU A 42 3.74 16.66 14.96
CA LEU A 42 3.33 17.63 15.97
C LEU A 42 3.90 19.03 15.74
N SER A 43 5.09 19.13 15.14
CA SER A 43 5.79 20.40 14.93
C SER A 43 5.31 21.22 13.74
N ILE A 44 4.57 20.63 12.78
CA ILE A 44 4.16 21.30 11.54
C ILE A 44 3.27 22.51 11.82
N ASN A 45 2.31 22.38 12.76
CA ASN A 45 1.38 23.46 13.15
C ASN A 45 0.70 24.15 11.96
N GLY A 46 0.29 23.37 10.97
CA GLY A 46 -0.37 23.86 9.77
C GLY A 46 -1.81 24.32 10.02
N THR A 47 -2.53 24.57 8.94
CA THR A 47 -3.91 25.08 8.99
C THR A 47 -4.96 24.05 8.59
N LYS A 48 -4.55 22.95 7.93
CA LYS A 48 -5.47 21.93 7.39
C LYS A 48 -5.53 20.72 8.31
N THR A 49 -6.71 20.26 8.64
CA THR A 49 -6.89 19.15 9.58
C THR A 49 -6.48 17.81 8.98
N VAL A 50 -6.15 16.84 9.82
CA VAL A 50 -5.87 15.47 9.40
C VAL A 50 -7.05 14.86 8.63
N ASP A 51 -8.27 15.12 9.09
CA ASP A 51 -9.49 14.62 8.46
C ASP A 51 -9.70 15.21 7.05
N ASP A 52 -9.31 16.46 6.81
CA ASP A 52 -9.37 17.06 5.47
C ASP A 52 -8.43 16.37 4.51
N PHE A 53 -7.19 16.09 4.92
CA PHE A 53 -6.26 15.30 4.10
C PHE A 53 -6.74 13.88 3.85
N HIS A 54 -7.28 13.22 4.87
CA HIS A 54 -7.85 11.88 4.71
C HIS A 54 -8.98 11.84 3.70
N ARG A 55 -9.91 12.83 3.76
CA ARG A 55 -11.02 12.94 2.79
C ARG A 55 -10.54 13.28 1.39
N GLU A 56 -9.56 14.15 1.26
CA GLU A 56 -9.00 14.53 -0.04
C GLU A 56 -8.33 13.34 -0.73
N LEU A 57 -7.48 12.60 0.01
CA LEU A 57 -6.88 11.36 -0.47
C LEU A 57 -7.96 10.33 -0.80
N GLY A 58 -8.93 10.13 0.09
CA GLY A 58 -10.03 9.19 -0.10
C GLY A 58 -10.85 9.50 -1.36
N LYS A 59 -11.14 10.78 -1.61
CA LYS A 59 -11.83 11.22 -2.83
C LYS A 59 -11.01 10.94 -4.08
N LEU A 60 -9.72 11.28 -4.07
CA LEU A 60 -8.82 10.99 -5.19
C LEU A 60 -8.80 9.50 -5.51
N MET A 61 -8.62 8.66 -4.51
CA MET A 61 -8.55 7.21 -4.68
C MET A 61 -9.90 6.62 -5.11
N TRP A 62 -11.00 7.09 -4.55
CA TRP A 62 -12.34 6.67 -4.94
C TRP A 62 -12.65 6.99 -6.40
N GLU A 63 -12.35 8.20 -6.85
CA GLU A 63 -12.65 8.68 -8.20
C GLU A 63 -11.74 8.04 -9.27
N GLN A 64 -10.46 7.80 -8.97
CA GLN A 64 -9.48 7.40 -9.98
C GLN A 64 -9.00 5.94 -9.86
N CYS A 65 -9.11 5.34 -8.69
CA CYS A 65 -8.67 3.97 -8.41
C CYS A 65 -9.76 3.11 -7.73
N GLY A 66 -11.02 3.52 -7.81
CA GLY A 66 -12.17 2.85 -7.21
C GLY A 66 -12.62 1.60 -7.99
N MET A 67 -13.93 1.49 -8.20
CA MET A 67 -14.55 0.31 -8.82
C MET A 67 -14.19 0.15 -10.30
N ALA A 68 -14.21 1.24 -11.07
CA ALA A 68 -13.81 1.26 -12.47
C ALA A 68 -12.61 2.18 -12.64
N ARG A 69 -11.54 1.66 -13.19
CA ARG A 69 -10.24 2.33 -13.31
C ARG A 69 -9.94 2.60 -14.78
N SER A 70 -9.34 3.74 -15.08
CA SER A 70 -8.84 4.04 -16.43
C SER A 70 -7.36 4.44 -16.37
N GLU A 71 -6.64 4.19 -17.44
CA GLU A 71 -5.25 4.62 -17.58
C GLU A 71 -5.10 6.14 -17.36
N GLU A 72 -6.00 6.93 -17.95
CA GLU A 72 -6.03 8.38 -17.80
C GLU A 72 -6.24 8.79 -16.33
N GLY A 73 -7.23 8.18 -15.65
CA GLY A 73 -7.54 8.46 -14.26
C GLY A 73 -6.39 8.09 -13.32
N LEU A 74 -5.78 6.92 -13.52
CA LEU A 74 -4.63 6.47 -12.72
C LEU A 74 -3.41 7.39 -12.92
N LYS A 75 -3.09 7.76 -14.16
CA LYS A 75 -2.01 8.71 -14.47
C LYS A 75 -2.29 10.10 -13.89
N LYS A 76 -3.54 10.55 -13.89
CA LYS A 76 -3.95 11.81 -13.25
C LYS A 76 -3.75 11.75 -11.74
N ALA A 77 -4.16 10.65 -11.09
CA ALA A 77 -3.98 10.47 -9.66
C ALA A 77 -2.50 10.46 -9.26
N LEU A 78 -1.64 9.77 -10.00
CA LEU A 78 -0.19 9.78 -9.80
C LEU A 78 0.47 11.16 -9.91
N LYS A 79 -0.14 12.09 -10.65
CA LYS A 79 0.32 13.49 -10.73
C LYS A 79 -0.20 14.37 -9.59
N ILE A 80 -1.35 14.01 -9.00
CA ILE A 80 -1.98 14.78 -7.93
C ILE A 80 -1.45 14.35 -6.56
N LEU A 81 -1.30 13.04 -6.34
CA LEU A 81 -0.91 12.47 -5.06
C LEU A 81 0.37 13.08 -4.45
N PRO A 82 1.47 13.30 -5.19
CA PRO A 82 2.66 13.94 -4.64
C PRO A 82 2.39 15.35 -4.08
N LYS A 83 1.47 16.10 -4.67
CA LYS A 83 1.11 17.45 -4.21
C LYS A 83 0.34 17.40 -2.88
N ILE A 84 -0.59 16.45 -2.74
CA ILE A 84 -1.31 16.23 -1.47
C ILE A 84 -0.31 15.80 -0.39
N ARG A 85 0.65 14.92 -0.71
CA ARG A 85 1.71 14.48 0.19
C ARG A 85 2.61 15.63 0.62
N GLU A 86 3.03 16.47 -0.32
CA GLU A 86 3.83 17.65 -0.03
C GLU A 86 3.07 18.65 0.86
N GLU A 87 1.81 18.93 0.54
CA GLU A 87 0.95 19.79 1.36
C GLU A 87 0.76 19.21 2.76
N PHE A 88 0.54 17.91 2.89
CA PHE A 88 0.39 17.25 4.20
C PHE A 88 1.61 17.50 5.08
N TRP A 89 2.81 17.26 4.59
CA TRP A 89 4.05 17.43 5.34
C TRP A 89 4.46 18.87 5.59
N ASN A 90 3.74 19.84 5.05
CA ASN A 90 3.99 21.28 5.25
C ASN A 90 2.82 22.01 5.93
N ASN A 91 1.62 21.43 5.97
CA ASN A 91 0.43 22.17 6.38
C ASN A 91 -0.56 21.38 7.26
N VAL A 92 -0.23 20.14 7.67
CA VAL A 92 -1.11 19.40 8.58
C VAL A 92 -1.12 20.03 9.97
N ASN A 93 -2.31 20.12 10.58
CA ASN A 93 -2.50 20.54 11.97
C ASN A 93 -2.84 19.32 12.83
N VAL A 94 -1.94 18.99 13.76
CA VAL A 94 -2.09 17.91 14.73
C VAL A 94 -2.12 18.50 16.13
N PRO A 95 -3.32 18.72 16.71
CA PRO A 95 -3.41 19.25 18.07
C PRO A 95 -2.98 18.22 19.12
N GLY A 96 -2.55 18.70 20.29
CA GLY A 96 -2.14 17.87 21.42
C GLY A 96 -0.64 17.63 21.49
N THR A 97 -0.26 16.63 22.26
CA THR A 97 1.15 16.28 22.55
C THR A 97 1.39 14.79 22.32
N SER A 98 2.67 14.39 22.36
CA SER A 98 3.09 12.97 22.31
C SER A 98 2.99 12.26 23.67
N GLY A 99 2.86 13.01 24.76
CA GLY A 99 2.85 12.46 26.13
C GLY A 99 1.53 11.85 26.58
N ASP A 100 0.45 12.11 25.86
CA ASP A 100 -0.90 11.65 26.16
C ASP A 100 -1.48 10.81 25.01
N LEU A 101 -2.62 10.13 25.26
CA LEU A 101 -3.36 9.47 24.21
C LEU A 101 -3.91 10.50 23.21
N ASN A 102 -3.22 10.64 22.08
CA ASN A 102 -3.52 11.63 21.05
C ASN A 102 -4.08 10.97 19.78
N GLN A 103 -5.40 10.94 19.67
CA GLN A 103 -6.09 10.38 18.50
C GLN A 103 -5.79 11.14 17.19
N ALA A 104 -5.54 12.45 17.25
CA ALA A 104 -5.21 13.25 16.09
C ALA A 104 -3.81 12.88 15.56
N LEU A 105 -2.86 12.65 16.46
CA LEU A 105 -1.51 12.20 16.11
C LEU A 105 -1.54 10.78 15.50
N GLU A 106 -2.31 9.86 16.09
CA GLU A 106 -2.49 8.51 15.57
C GLU A 106 -3.07 8.53 14.14
N LYS A 107 -4.13 9.32 13.93
CA LYS A 107 -4.72 9.51 12.60
C LYS A 107 -3.74 10.15 11.61
N ALA A 108 -2.96 11.14 12.03
CA ALA A 108 -1.97 11.81 11.18
C ALA A 108 -0.89 10.83 10.72
N ASN A 109 -0.42 9.98 11.63
CA ASN A 109 0.56 8.95 11.30
C ASN A 109 0.00 7.96 10.26
N ARG A 110 -1.25 7.52 10.42
CA ARG A 110 -1.92 6.64 9.44
C ARG A 110 -2.14 7.32 8.09
N VAL A 111 -2.53 8.60 8.07
CA VAL A 111 -2.71 9.33 6.81
C VAL A 111 -1.38 9.49 6.08
N ALA A 112 -0.28 9.71 6.80
CA ALA A 112 1.06 9.70 6.24
C ALA A 112 1.37 8.37 5.52
N ASP A 113 1.05 7.24 6.16
CA ASP A 113 1.26 5.91 5.58
C ASP A 113 0.30 5.65 4.39
N PHE A 114 -0.94 6.11 4.48
CA PHE A 114 -1.90 5.99 3.36
C PHE A 114 -1.47 6.79 2.12
N LEU A 115 -0.83 7.94 2.29
CA LEU A 115 -0.28 8.72 1.18
C LEU A 115 0.84 7.98 0.45
N GLU A 116 1.67 7.23 1.16
CA GLU A 116 2.69 6.36 0.55
C GLU A 116 2.04 5.13 -0.10
N PHE A 117 1.14 4.44 0.62
CA PHE A 117 0.51 3.22 0.13
C PHE A 117 -0.39 3.46 -1.09
N ALA A 118 -1.07 4.61 -1.18
CA ALA A 118 -1.89 4.99 -2.33
C ALA A 118 -1.08 5.01 -3.63
N GLU A 119 0.20 5.41 -3.58
CA GLU A 119 1.07 5.41 -4.75
C GLU A 119 1.29 3.99 -5.29
N PHE A 120 1.56 3.03 -4.40
CA PHE A 120 1.68 1.63 -4.78
C PHE A 120 0.41 1.05 -5.39
N MET A 121 -0.76 1.41 -4.82
CA MET A 121 -2.04 1.01 -5.39
C MET A 121 -2.26 1.56 -6.80
N LEU A 122 -1.89 2.82 -7.04
CA LEU A 122 -2.01 3.46 -8.35
C LEU A 122 -1.03 2.86 -9.37
N ILE A 123 0.23 2.65 -8.97
CA ILE A 123 1.26 2.04 -9.81
C ILE A 123 0.86 0.62 -10.18
N GLY A 124 0.48 -0.20 -9.21
CA GLY A 124 0.06 -1.58 -9.46
C GLY A 124 -1.20 -1.69 -10.32
N ALA A 125 -2.17 -0.76 -10.14
CA ALA A 125 -3.36 -0.71 -10.97
C ALA A 125 -3.07 -0.22 -12.40
N LEU A 126 -2.07 0.64 -12.56
CA LEU A 126 -1.65 1.13 -13.87
C LEU A 126 -0.87 0.07 -14.66
N ASP A 127 0.04 -0.65 -13.98
CA ASP A 127 0.85 -1.73 -14.57
C ASP A 127 -0.01 -2.89 -15.09
N ARG A 128 -1.07 -3.24 -14.37
CA ARG A 128 -1.93 -4.39 -14.75
C ARG A 128 -3.01 -3.98 -15.75
N GLU A 129 -2.72 -4.20 -17.03
CA GLU A 129 -3.58 -3.84 -18.17
C GLU A 129 -4.63 -4.91 -18.51
N GLU A 130 -5.30 -5.44 -17.49
CA GLU A 130 -6.38 -6.39 -17.63
C GLU A 130 -7.51 -6.09 -16.65
N SER A 131 -8.63 -6.80 -16.74
CA SER A 131 -9.68 -6.83 -15.71
C SER A 131 -9.75 -8.22 -15.10
N CYS A 132 -9.36 -8.33 -13.81
CA CYS A 132 -9.34 -9.60 -13.08
C CYS A 132 -9.77 -9.40 -11.62
N GLY A 133 -10.75 -10.17 -11.16
CA GLY A 133 -11.28 -10.06 -9.80
C GLY A 133 -11.82 -8.67 -9.49
N GLY A 134 -11.32 -8.06 -8.42
CA GLY A 134 -11.70 -6.68 -8.04
C GLY A 134 -10.98 -5.59 -8.82
N HIS A 135 -10.05 -5.93 -9.69
CA HIS A 135 -9.38 -4.98 -10.57
C HIS A 135 -10.10 -4.90 -11.90
N PHE A 136 -10.81 -3.79 -12.13
CA PHE A 136 -11.56 -3.56 -13.36
C PHE A 136 -11.02 -2.33 -14.10
N ARG A 137 -10.49 -2.56 -15.30
CA ARG A 137 -9.99 -1.53 -16.23
C ARG A 137 -11.02 -1.29 -17.32
N VAL A 138 -11.44 -0.05 -17.50
CA VAL A 138 -12.43 0.31 -18.53
C VAL A 138 -11.95 0.00 -19.96
N GLU A 139 -10.63 -0.04 -20.15
CA GLU A 139 -10.01 -0.39 -21.42
C GLU A 139 -9.99 -1.92 -21.68
N SER A 140 -10.15 -2.72 -20.62
CA SER A 140 -10.06 -4.20 -20.66
C SER A 140 -11.43 -4.82 -20.40
N GLN A 141 -12.33 -4.66 -21.36
CA GLN A 141 -13.68 -5.19 -21.36
C GLN A 141 -13.98 -5.93 -22.67
N THR A 142 -14.91 -6.87 -22.62
CA THR A 142 -15.50 -7.45 -23.81
C THR A 142 -16.42 -6.44 -24.49
N GLU A 143 -16.88 -6.76 -25.72
CA GLU A 143 -17.88 -5.93 -26.44
C GLU A 143 -19.19 -5.77 -25.64
N GLU A 144 -19.50 -6.74 -24.77
CA GLU A 144 -20.68 -6.73 -23.90
C GLU A 144 -20.43 -6.05 -22.55
N GLY A 145 -19.23 -5.52 -22.29
CA GLY A 145 -18.89 -4.82 -21.06
C GLY A 145 -18.47 -5.73 -19.89
N GLU A 146 -18.21 -7.01 -20.13
CA GLU A 146 -17.67 -7.92 -19.12
C GLU A 146 -16.15 -7.72 -18.95
N ALA A 147 -15.65 -8.06 -17.77
CA ALA A 147 -14.22 -8.01 -17.46
C ALA A 147 -13.40 -8.91 -18.39
N LEU A 148 -12.38 -8.37 -19.02
CA LEU A 148 -11.49 -9.10 -19.92
C LEU A 148 -10.12 -9.29 -19.27
N ARG A 149 -9.77 -10.55 -18.96
CA ARG A 149 -8.45 -10.94 -18.48
C ARG A 149 -7.47 -11.09 -19.63
N ASN A 150 -6.18 -10.93 -19.32
CA ASN A 150 -5.09 -11.23 -20.24
C ASN A 150 -4.12 -12.22 -19.58
N ASP A 151 -4.52 -13.49 -19.54
CA ASP A 151 -3.76 -14.56 -18.87
C ASP A 151 -2.37 -14.80 -19.49
N ASN A 152 -2.16 -14.43 -20.77
CA ASN A 152 -0.87 -14.59 -21.42
C ASN A 152 0.20 -13.67 -20.82
N GLU A 153 -0.20 -12.49 -20.37
CA GLU A 153 0.71 -11.45 -19.89
C GLU A 153 0.67 -11.30 -18.37
N PHE A 154 -0.50 -11.56 -17.74
CA PHE A 154 -0.72 -11.23 -16.33
C PHE A 154 -1.00 -12.44 -15.42
N ALA A 155 -0.77 -13.69 -15.89
CA ALA A 155 -0.91 -14.87 -15.02
C ALA A 155 0.26 -14.98 -14.03
N TYR A 156 0.45 -13.96 -13.19
CA TYR A 156 1.47 -13.90 -12.13
C TYR A 156 0.97 -13.13 -10.91
N VAL A 157 1.58 -13.39 -9.76
CA VAL A 157 1.47 -12.54 -8.58
C VAL A 157 2.50 -11.41 -8.70
N ALA A 158 2.05 -10.18 -8.53
CA ALA A 158 2.91 -9.00 -8.48
C ALA A 158 3.26 -8.67 -7.02
N ALA A 159 4.55 -8.62 -6.70
CA ALA A 159 5.05 -8.10 -5.43
C ALA A 159 5.87 -6.84 -5.70
N TRP A 160 5.43 -5.72 -5.13
CA TRP A 160 6.11 -4.44 -5.27
C TRP A 160 7.03 -4.20 -4.07
N GLU A 161 8.33 -4.16 -4.33
CA GLU A 161 9.34 -3.87 -3.32
C GLU A 161 9.49 -2.37 -3.14
N TYR A 162 9.42 -1.91 -1.88
CA TYR A 162 9.65 -0.52 -1.52
C TYR A 162 11.14 -0.22 -1.44
N ASN A 163 11.62 0.67 -2.28
CA ASN A 163 13.04 1.06 -2.39
C ASN A 163 13.40 2.32 -1.60
N GLY A 164 12.49 2.82 -0.80
CA GLY A 164 12.68 4.06 -0.07
C GLY A 164 11.86 5.22 -0.63
N LYS A 165 11.75 6.28 0.16
CA LYS A 165 10.95 7.46 -0.19
C LYS A 165 11.51 8.15 -1.43
N GLY A 166 10.63 8.36 -2.42
CA GLY A 166 10.99 9.03 -3.68
C GLY A 166 11.81 8.16 -4.65
N GLN A 167 11.91 6.86 -4.39
CA GLN A 167 12.48 5.88 -5.31
C GLN A 167 11.36 5.10 -5.99
N ASP A 168 11.55 4.74 -7.26
CA ASP A 168 10.62 3.87 -7.96
C ASP A 168 10.61 2.47 -7.32
N PRO A 169 9.44 1.86 -7.10
CA PRO A 169 9.35 0.51 -6.58
C PRO A 169 9.82 -0.52 -7.61
N THR A 170 10.34 -1.66 -7.12
CA THR A 170 10.72 -2.78 -7.98
C THR A 170 9.59 -3.80 -8.05
N LEU A 171 9.20 -4.19 -9.26
CA LEU A 171 8.20 -5.23 -9.49
C LEU A 171 8.87 -6.61 -9.54
N HIS A 172 8.48 -7.48 -8.63
CA HIS A 172 8.79 -8.91 -8.67
C HIS A 172 7.57 -9.68 -9.15
N LYS A 173 7.77 -10.63 -10.06
CA LYS A 173 6.70 -11.44 -10.66
C LYS A 173 6.92 -12.91 -10.30
N GLU A 174 5.90 -13.54 -9.72
CA GLU A 174 5.85 -14.97 -9.48
C GLU A 174 4.79 -15.59 -10.39
N PRO A 175 5.18 -16.45 -11.36
CA PRO A 175 4.22 -17.08 -12.26
C PRO A 175 3.19 -17.93 -11.51
N LEU A 176 1.93 -17.83 -11.91
CA LEU A 176 0.89 -18.70 -11.40
C LEU A 176 0.96 -20.06 -12.10
N VAL A 177 1.15 -21.12 -11.31
CA VAL A 177 1.17 -22.51 -11.78
C VAL A 177 0.00 -23.24 -11.13
N PHE A 178 -0.90 -23.79 -11.97
CA PHE A 178 -2.05 -24.55 -11.53
C PHE A 178 -1.86 -26.02 -11.91
N GLU A 179 -1.76 -26.89 -10.91
CA GLU A 179 -1.56 -28.33 -11.12
C GLU A 179 -2.85 -29.06 -11.50
N GLU A 180 -3.96 -28.71 -10.82
CA GLU A 180 -5.23 -29.44 -10.87
C GLU A 180 -6.34 -28.70 -11.63
N VAL A 181 -6.19 -27.39 -11.87
CA VAL A 181 -7.23 -26.55 -12.49
C VAL A 181 -6.69 -25.90 -13.76
N LYS A 182 -7.55 -25.77 -14.76
CA LYS A 182 -7.25 -24.97 -15.95
C LYS A 182 -7.80 -23.55 -15.76
N LEU A 183 -7.03 -22.57 -16.20
CA LEU A 183 -7.53 -21.19 -16.30
C LEU A 183 -8.75 -21.16 -17.22
N SER A 184 -9.83 -20.55 -16.75
CA SER A 184 -11.04 -20.33 -17.53
C SER A 184 -11.57 -18.93 -17.28
N GLN A 185 -12.06 -18.28 -18.31
CA GLN A 185 -12.74 -16.99 -18.17
C GLN A 185 -14.19 -17.24 -17.78
N ARG A 186 -14.65 -16.53 -16.75
CA ARG A 186 -16.05 -16.57 -16.35
C ARG A 186 -16.87 -15.62 -17.23
N SER A 187 -18.01 -16.10 -17.73
CA SER A 187 -19.04 -15.26 -18.34
C SER A 187 -20.33 -15.34 -17.51
N TYR A 188 -21.07 -14.26 -17.48
CA TYR A 188 -22.39 -14.17 -16.83
C TYR A 188 -23.55 -14.32 -17.81
N LYS A 189 -23.26 -14.78 -19.02
CA LYS A 189 -24.29 -15.15 -20.05
C LYS A 189 -24.64 -16.63 -20.00
#